data_f12063e3f66931279a5fd7ffbeb41f65
#
_entry.id   f12063e3f66931279a5fd7ffbeb41f65
#
_cell.length_a   1.000
_cell.length_b   1.000
_cell.length_c   1.000
_cell.angle_alpha   90.00
_cell.angle_beta   90.00
_cell.angle_gamma   90.00
#
_symmetry.space_group_name_H-M   'P 1'
#
loop_
_entity.id
_entity.type
_entity.pdbx_description
1 polymer ?
#
loop_
_entity_poly.entity_id
_entity_poly.type
_entity_poly.pdbx_seq_one_letter_code
_entity_poly.pdbx_strand_id
1 'polypeptide(L)'
;KSLGNVVAPQEVYNEFGADILRLWTAATDYSGELAISKEILKRVTESYRRIRNTLSFLFANLKDFNPIEDAVPQADMVEIDRYALVMARQLQEKLAGDYYPRYAFHFAVKDIVSFCSEDLGAFYLDILKDRLYTTAATGHARRSAQTALWHLTQAMLRWMAPFLSFTAEEAWPFIGKTGQSIFFETFHNLPAGDDALLAKWQRLREIRDVANKEIESLREAGQIGASLQAE
;
A
#
# COMPACT_ATOMS: atom_id res chain seq x y z
N LYS A 1 -23.80 4.07 29.27
CA LYS A 1 -23.06 4.72 30.39
C LYS A 1 -23.34 4.05 31.74
N SER A 2 -24.57 3.58 31.98
CA SER A 2 -24.98 2.94 33.25
C SER A 2 -24.28 1.60 33.54
N LEU A 3 -23.77 0.91 32.53
CA LEU A 3 -23.08 -0.39 32.67
C LEU A 3 -21.54 -0.27 32.80
N GLY A 4 -20.98 0.92 32.90
CA GLY A 4 -19.53 1.14 32.99
C GLY A 4 -18.72 0.72 31.76
N ASN A 5 -19.35 0.47 30.61
CA ASN A 5 -18.74 0.03 29.35
C ASN A 5 -18.37 1.17 28.41
N VAL A 6 -18.14 2.35 28.97
CA VAL A 6 -17.71 3.51 28.18
C VAL A 6 -16.20 3.47 28.01
N VAL A 7 -15.73 3.53 26.76
CA VAL A 7 -14.32 3.70 26.42
C VAL A 7 -14.12 5.16 26.04
N ALA A 8 -13.33 5.89 26.83
CA ALA A 8 -13.02 7.28 26.50
C ALA A 8 -12.00 7.36 25.37
N PRO A 9 -12.19 8.24 24.36
CA PRO A 9 -11.22 8.40 23.27
C PRO A 9 -9.80 8.69 23.77
N GLN A 10 -9.66 9.38 24.90
CA GLN A 10 -8.40 9.72 25.57
C GLN A 10 -7.60 8.47 25.95
N GLU A 11 -8.27 7.44 26.44
CA GLU A 11 -7.63 6.17 26.80
C GLU A 11 -7.06 5.48 25.56
N VAL A 12 -7.79 5.51 24.44
CA VAL A 12 -7.36 4.88 23.19
C VAL A 12 -6.17 5.63 22.58
N TYR A 13 -6.26 6.96 22.42
CA TYR A 13 -5.15 7.64 21.74
C TYR A 13 -3.90 7.78 22.61
N ASN A 14 -4.01 7.74 23.94
CA ASN A 14 -2.85 7.71 24.82
C ASN A 14 -2.12 6.35 24.78
N GLU A 15 -2.84 5.24 24.58
CA GLU A 15 -2.26 3.88 24.50
C GLU A 15 -1.81 3.53 23.07
N PHE A 16 -2.59 3.86 22.05
CA PHE A 16 -2.40 3.40 20.66
C PHE A 16 -2.02 4.51 19.67
N GLY A 17 -2.30 5.77 20.01
CA GLY A 17 -2.15 6.91 19.12
C GLY A 17 -3.46 7.31 18.43
N ALA A 18 -3.51 8.59 18.00
CA ALA A 18 -4.72 9.17 17.41
C ALA A 18 -5.09 8.53 16.06
N ASP A 19 -4.10 8.19 15.23
CA ASP A 19 -4.35 7.55 13.93
C ASP A 19 -4.91 6.14 14.05
N ILE A 20 -4.62 5.40 15.12
CA ILE A 20 -5.25 4.08 15.36
C ILE A 20 -6.73 4.24 15.69
N LEU A 21 -7.11 5.23 16.49
CA LEU A 21 -8.51 5.51 16.77
C LEU A 21 -9.26 5.95 15.49
N ARG A 22 -8.64 6.80 14.67
CA ARG A 22 -9.19 7.25 13.39
C ARG A 22 -9.33 6.07 12.41
N LEU A 23 -8.31 5.23 12.32
CA LEU A 23 -8.33 4.04 11.45
C LEU A 23 -9.40 3.04 11.89
N TRP A 24 -9.58 2.82 13.21
CA TRP A 24 -10.67 1.99 13.73
C TRP A 24 -12.03 2.53 13.30
N THR A 25 -12.25 3.84 13.45
CA THR A 25 -13.50 4.49 13.03
C THR A 25 -13.74 4.33 11.53
N ALA A 26 -12.70 4.55 10.72
CA ALA A 26 -12.79 4.42 9.27
C ALA A 26 -12.97 2.96 8.80
N ALA A 27 -12.37 1.99 9.51
CA ALA A 27 -12.45 0.57 9.17
C ALA A 27 -13.75 -0.11 9.61
N THR A 28 -14.57 0.57 10.41
CA THR A 28 -15.80 0.00 10.94
C THR A 28 -17.01 0.46 10.12
N ASP A 29 -17.90 -0.48 9.78
CA ASP A 29 -19.19 -0.11 9.20
C ASP A 29 -20.08 0.51 10.29
N TYR A 30 -20.29 1.81 10.17
CA TYR A 30 -21.07 2.60 11.13
C TYR A 30 -22.60 2.52 10.93
N SER A 31 -23.08 1.76 9.95
CA SER A 31 -24.50 1.52 9.73
C SER A 31 -25.12 0.60 10.79
N GLY A 32 -24.27 -0.12 11.52
CA GLY A 32 -24.66 -1.02 12.61
C GLY A 32 -24.12 -0.61 13.98
N GLU A 33 -24.17 -1.53 14.94
CA GLU A 33 -23.59 -1.32 16.26
C GLU A 33 -22.07 -1.34 16.21
N LEU A 34 -21.43 -0.36 16.83
CA LEU A 34 -19.98 -0.26 16.90
C LEU A 34 -19.46 -0.98 18.15
N ALA A 35 -18.56 -1.94 17.93
CA ALA A 35 -17.83 -2.61 19.00
C ALA A 35 -16.39 -2.10 19.06
N ILE A 36 -15.91 -1.80 20.28
CA ILE A 36 -14.51 -1.46 20.54
C ILE A 36 -14.00 -2.34 21.69
N SER A 37 -12.81 -2.89 21.50
CA SER A 37 -12.08 -3.61 22.53
C SER A 37 -10.58 -3.49 22.29
N LYS A 38 -9.76 -3.77 23.30
CA LYS A 38 -8.30 -3.78 23.12
C LYS A 38 -7.85 -4.78 22.05
N GLU A 39 -8.55 -5.89 21.90
CA GLU A 39 -8.25 -6.88 20.86
C GLU A 39 -8.54 -6.34 19.45
N ILE A 40 -9.69 -5.67 19.27
CA ILE A 40 -10.03 -4.99 18.01
C ILE A 40 -8.98 -3.93 17.67
N LEU A 41 -8.60 -3.09 18.64
CA LEU A 41 -7.59 -2.05 18.45
C LEU A 41 -6.20 -2.62 18.10
N LYS A 42 -5.82 -3.77 18.67
CA LYS A 42 -4.59 -4.49 18.25
C LYS A 42 -4.63 -4.92 16.79
N ARG A 43 -5.77 -5.46 16.31
CA ARG A 43 -5.93 -5.83 14.88
C ARG A 43 -5.85 -4.61 13.97
N VAL A 44 -6.45 -3.49 14.39
CA VAL A 44 -6.33 -2.21 13.66
C VAL A 44 -4.87 -1.74 13.63
N THR A 45 -4.13 -1.89 14.73
CA THR A 45 -2.71 -1.57 14.82
C THR A 45 -1.88 -2.41 13.84
N GLU A 46 -2.21 -3.70 13.64
CA GLU A 46 -1.55 -4.53 12.63
C GLU A 46 -1.82 -4.03 11.20
N SER A 47 -3.04 -3.60 10.90
CA SER A 47 -3.37 -2.98 9.61
C SER A 47 -2.59 -1.69 9.39
N TYR A 48 -2.51 -0.84 10.40
CA TYR A 48 -1.67 0.38 10.38
C TYR A 48 -0.20 0.04 10.14
N ARG A 49 0.34 -0.97 10.83
CA ARG A 49 1.73 -1.39 10.69
C ARG A 49 2.06 -1.84 9.27
N ARG A 50 1.13 -2.54 8.59
CA ARG A 50 1.30 -2.94 7.18
C ARG A 50 1.42 -1.73 6.27
N ILE A 51 0.53 -0.75 6.39
CA ILE A 51 0.58 0.51 5.64
C ILE A 51 1.91 1.23 5.90
N ARG A 52 2.28 1.39 7.17
CA ARG A 52 3.51 2.10 7.57
C ARG A 52 4.78 1.39 7.07
N ASN A 53 4.84 0.08 7.13
CA ASN A 53 5.97 -0.70 6.61
C ASN A 53 6.10 -0.54 5.09
N THR A 54 4.99 -0.55 4.36
CA THR A 54 4.99 -0.28 2.92
C THR A 54 5.54 1.10 2.63
N LEU A 55 5.05 2.14 3.29
CA LEU A 55 5.57 3.51 3.14
C LEU A 55 7.06 3.59 3.47
N SER A 56 7.51 2.94 4.56
CA SER A 56 8.92 2.93 4.93
C SER A 56 9.81 2.31 3.85
N PHE A 57 9.35 1.23 3.21
CA PHE A 57 10.05 0.63 2.08
C PHE A 57 10.12 1.59 0.89
N LEU A 58 9.00 2.23 0.55
CA LEU A 58 8.94 3.19 -0.56
C LEU A 58 9.91 4.35 -0.33
N PHE A 59 9.86 4.99 0.83
CA PHE A 59 10.75 6.11 1.17
C PHE A 59 12.22 5.71 1.20
N ALA A 60 12.55 4.54 1.73
CA ALA A 60 13.93 4.06 1.79
C ALA A 60 14.56 3.93 0.40
N ASN A 61 13.76 3.55 -0.60
CA ASN A 61 14.21 3.34 -1.98
C ASN A 61 14.08 4.59 -2.88
N LEU A 62 13.58 5.71 -2.35
CA LEU A 62 13.46 6.98 -3.06
C LEU A 62 14.50 8.03 -2.63
N LYS A 63 15.39 7.72 -1.70
CA LYS A 63 16.38 8.67 -1.15
C LYS A 63 17.30 9.30 -2.19
N ASP A 64 17.66 8.55 -3.23
CA ASP A 64 18.55 8.95 -4.32
C ASP A 64 17.77 9.18 -5.64
N PHE A 65 16.48 9.48 -5.56
CA PHE A 65 15.62 9.68 -6.73
C PHE A 65 15.10 11.11 -6.79
N ASN A 66 15.42 11.79 -7.91
CA ASN A 66 14.84 13.09 -8.24
C ASN A 66 13.77 12.91 -9.32
N PRO A 67 12.48 13.16 -9.01
CA PRO A 67 11.39 12.93 -9.98
C PRO A 67 11.46 13.82 -11.22
N ILE A 68 12.24 14.93 -11.19
CA ILE A 68 12.40 15.82 -12.35
C ILE A 68 13.47 15.29 -13.30
N GLU A 69 14.57 14.72 -12.76
CA GLU A 69 15.73 14.33 -13.53
C GLU A 69 15.76 12.83 -13.85
N ASP A 70 15.25 11.99 -12.92
CA ASP A 70 15.40 10.54 -12.95
C ASP A 70 14.15 9.79 -13.41
N ALA A 71 13.00 10.49 -13.53
CA ALA A 71 11.76 9.81 -13.89
C ALA A 71 11.80 9.22 -15.30
N VAL A 72 11.46 7.95 -15.41
CA VAL A 72 11.36 7.24 -16.69
C VAL A 72 9.96 7.46 -17.26
N PRO A 73 9.84 7.89 -18.54
CA PRO A 73 8.54 7.99 -19.20
C PRO A 73 7.78 6.66 -19.16
N GLN A 74 6.46 6.71 -19.02
CA GLN A 74 5.62 5.51 -18.89
C GLN A 74 5.88 4.48 -20.02
N ALA A 75 6.05 4.93 -21.26
CA ALA A 75 6.28 4.07 -22.41
C ALA A 75 7.59 3.27 -22.30
N ASP A 76 8.59 3.83 -21.61
CA ASP A 76 9.93 3.26 -21.48
C ASP A 76 10.11 2.49 -20.18
N MET A 77 9.12 2.52 -19.28
CA MET A 77 9.17 1.78 -18.00
C MET A 77 9.17 0.28 -18.23
N VAL A 78 9.83 -0.45 -17.34
CA VAL A 78 9.76 -1.91 -17.28
C VAL A 78 8.29 -2.34 -17.06
N GLU A 79 7.87 -3.37 -17.75
CA GLU A 79 6.45 -3.77 -17.82
C GLU A 79 5.79 -3.98 -16.45
N ILE A 80 6.50 -4.64 -15.51
CA ILE A 80 5.97 -4.86 -14.15
C ILE A 80 5.76 -3.56 -13.37
N ASP A 81 6.56 -2.52 -13.63
CA ASP A 81 6.42 -1.21 -12.99
C ASP A 81 5.17 -0.50 -13.52
N ARG A 82 4.92 -0.59 -14.83
CA ARG A 82 3.68 -0.12 -15.45
C ARG A 82 2.48 -0.84 -14.86
N TYR A 83 2.56 -2.16 -14.70
CA TYR A 83 1.50 -2.96 -14.10
C TYR A 83 1.18 -2.51 -12.67
N ALA A 84 2.19 -2.23 -11.85
CA ALA A 84 1.98 -1.72 -10.49
C ALA A 84 1.21 -0.39 -10.48
N LEU A 85 1.48 0.49 -11.45
CA LEU A 85 0.75 1.75 -11.60
C LEU A 85 -0.69 1.55 -12.09
N VAL A 86 -0.94 0.55 -12.95
CA VAL A 86 -2.30 0.20 -13.39
C VAL A 86 -3.13 -0.32 -12.21
N MET A 87 -2.57 -1.20 -11.36
CA MET A 87 -3.24 -1.65 -10.14
C MET A 87 -3.57 -0.49 -9.20
N ALA A 88 -2.60 0.42 -8.97
CA ALA A 88 -2.81 1.61 -8.15
C ALA A 88 -3.91 2.51 -8.72
N ARG A 89 -3.95 2.70 -10.03
CA ARG A 89 -5.00 3.48 -10.69
C ARG A 89 -6.38 2.87 -10.49
N GLN A 90 -6.52 1.55 -10.66
CA GLN A 90 -7.80 0.88 -10.42
C GLN A 90 -8.30 1.06 -8.99
N LEU A 91 -7.40 0.94 -8.01
CA LEU A 91 -7.75 1.21 -6.62
C LEU A 91 -8.17 2.67 -6.44
N GLN A 92 -7.42 3.63 -6.98
CA GLN A 92 -7.76 5.06 -6.89
C GLN A 92 -9.13 5.38 -7.52
N GLU A 93 -9.47 4.76 -8.63
CA GLU A 93 -10.77 4.94 -9.29
C GLU A 93 -11.92 4.45 -8.41
N LYS A 94 -11.75 3.32 -7.70
CA LYS A 94 -12.73 2.86 -6.70
C LYS A 94 -12.83 3.82 -5.51
N LEU A 95 -11.69 4.28 -5.00
CA LEU A 95 -11.66 5.21 -3.86
C LEU A 95 -12.36 6.53 -4.20
N ALA A 96 -11.98 7.14 -5.33
CA ALA A 96 -12.46 8.45 -5.73
C ALA A 96 -13.89 8.42 -6.30
N GLY A 97 -14.25 7.37 -7.05
CA GLY A 97 -15.53 7.27 -7.74
C GLY A 97 -16.64 6.63 -6.93
N ASP A 98 -16.31 5.81 -5.94
CA ASP A 98 -17.30 5.05 -5.19
C ASP A 98 -17.17 5.22 -3.66
N TYR A 99 -16.06 4.81 -3.06
CA TYR A 99 -15.98 4.67 -1.61
C TYR A 99 -16.03 6.01 -0.87
N TYR A 100 -15.25 7.01 -1.28
CA TYR A 100 -15.20 8.30 -0.59
C TYR A 100 -16.47 9.14 -0.80
N PRO A 101 -17.05 9.23 -2.01
CA PRO A 101 -18.32 9.96 -2.21
C PRO A 101 -19.46 9.41 -1.35
N ARG A 102 -19.46 8.09 -1.06
CA ARG A 102 -20.49 7.44 -0.24
C ARG A 102 -20.11 7.32 1.25
N TYR A 103 -18.96 7.86 1.66
CA TYR A 103 -18.41 7.67 3.01
C TYR A 103 -18.23 6.19 3.41
N ALA A 104 -18.06 5.29 2.43
CA ALA A 104 -17.84 3.87 2.65
C ALA A 104 -16.36 3.56 2.99
N PHE A 105 -15.82 4.25 4.01
CA PHE A 105 -14.40 4.19 4.37
C PHE A 105 -13.93 2.80 4.78
N HIS A 106 -14.80 1.94 5.31
CA HIS A 106 -14.46 0.56 5.67
C HIS A 106 -14.02 -0.27 4.46
N PHE A 107 -14.62 -0.06 3.28
CA PHE A 107 -14.14 -0.65 2.03
C PHE A 107 -12.81 -0.04 1.59
N ALA A 108 -12.66 1.28 1.70
CA ALA A 108 -11.41 1.97 1.37
C ALA A 108 -10.24 1.45 2.20
N VAL A 109 -10.40 1.37 3.52
CA VAL A 109 -9.37 0.84 4.43
C VAL A 109 -9.03 -0.61 4.10
N LYS A 110 -10.04 -1.46 3.89
CA LYS A 110 -9.84 -2.86 3.51
C LYS A 110 -9.00 -2.99 2.25
N ASP A 111 -9.39 -2.29 1.17
CA ASP A 111 -8.73 -2.40 -0.12
C ASP A 111 -7.31 -1.79 -0.09
N ILE A 112 -7.09 -0.69 0.64
CA ILE A 112 -5.74 -0.12 0.83
C ILE A 112 -4.84 -1.07 1.61
N VAL A 113 -5.33 -1.72 2.68
CA VAL A 113 -4.55 -2.69 3.45
C VAL A 113 -4.22 -3.93 2.62
N SER A 114 -5.17 -4.43 1.82
CA SER A 114 -4.95 -5.55 0.89
C SER A 114 -3.92 -5.17 -0.18
N PHE A 115 -4.04 -3.99 -0.78
CA PHE A 115 -3.07 -3.47 -1.74
C PHE A 115 -1.65 -3.40 -1.16
N CYS A 116 -1.51 -2.88 0.08
CA CYS A 116 -0.21 -2.85 0.76
C CYS A 116 0.37 -4.25 1.03
N SER A 117 -0.48 -5.21 1.44
CA SER A 117 -0.04 -6.54 1.87
C SER A 117 0.20 -7.49 0.71
N GLU A 118 -0.76 -7.56 -0.22
CA GLU A 118 -0.84 -8.60 -1.24
C GLU A 118 -0.27 -8.12 -2.57
N ASP A 119 -0.71 -6.95 -3.04
CA ASP A 119 -0.28 -6.44 -4.34
C ASP A 119 1.14 -5.86 -4.29
N LEU A 120 1.42 -5.04 -3.28
CA LEU A 120 2.75 -4.49 -3.10
C LEU A 120 3.66 -5.45 -2.34
N GLY A 121 3.35 -5.78 -1.09
CA GLY A 121 4.25 -6.49 -0.19
C GLY A 121 4.62 -7.90 -0.66
N ALA A 122 3.63 -8.74 -0.90
CA ALA A 122 3.82 -10.14 -1.27
C ALA A 122 4.16 -10.36 -2.76
N PHE A 123 3.98 -9.35 -3.60
CA PHE A 123 4.22 -9.46 -5.02
C PHE A 123 5.22 -8.43 -5.54
N TYR A 124 4.80 -7.18 -5.76
CA TYR A 124 5.59 -6.21 -6.51
C TYR A 124 6.91 -5.83 -5.81
N LEU A 125 6.84 -5.43 -4.54
CA LEU A 125 8.04 -5.01 -3.79
C LEU A 125 8.98 -6.17 -3.51
N ASP A 126 8.47 -7.40 -3.37
CA ASP A 126 9.29 -8.59 -3.21
C ASP A 126 10.14 -8.85 -4.46
N ILE A 127 9.53 -8.79 -5.63
CA ILE A 127 10.22 -8.93 -6.93
C ILE A 127 11.25 -7.82 -7.14
N LEU A 128 10.98 -6.60 -6.66
CA LEU A 128 11.86 -5.45 -6.88
C LEU A 128 13.16 -5.48 -6.07
N LYS A 129 13.26 -6.26 -5.01
CA LYS A 129 14.42 -6.25 -4.10
C LYS A 129 15.75 -6.39 -4.82
N ASP A 130 15.88 -7.42 -5.66
CA ASP A 130 17.11 -7.64 -6.41
C ASP A 130 17.45 -6.44 -7.30
N ARG A 131 16.47 -5.95 -8.04
CA ARG A 131 16.65 -4.83 -8.96
C ARG A 131 17.03 -3.53 -8.23
N LEU A 132 16.40 -3.25 -7.09
CA LEU A 132 16.68 -2.05 -6.29
C LEU A 132 18.05 -2.10 -5.62
N TYR A 133 18.53 -3.28 -5.23
CA TYR A 133 19.74 -3.42 -4.42
C TYR A 133 20.98 -3.85 -5.20
N THR A 134 20.83 -4.51 -6.35
CA THR A 134 21.96 -5.08 -7.10
C THR A 134 22.28 -4.35 -8.41
N THR A 135 21.36 -3.53 -8.94
CA THR A 135 21.61 -2.79 -10.18
C THR A 135 22.30 -1.45 -9.92
N ALA A 136 22.95 -0.90 -10.96
CA ALA A 136 23.59 0.41 -10.88
C ALA A 136 22.58 1.49 -10.45
N ALA A 137 23.02 2.45 -9.63
CA ALA A 137 22.19 3.53 -9.10
C ALA A 137 21.44 4.32 -10.17
N THR A 138 22.10 4.58 -11.31
CA THR A 138 21.54 5.31 -12.46
C THR A 138 21.00 4.38 -13.54
N GLY A 139 20.94 3.06 -13.27
CA GLY A 139 20.49 2.08 -14.25
C GLY A 139 19.01 2.26 -14.58
N HIS A 140 18.65 2.14 -15.86
CA HIS A 140 17.28 2.30 -16.36
C HIS A 140 16.26 1.43 -15.59
N ALA A 141 16.59 0.17 -15.35
CA ALA A 141 15.68 -0.74 -14.64
C ALA A 141 15.41 -0.30 -13.17
N ARG A 142 16.44 0.28 -12.50
CA ARG A 142 16.28 0.84 -11.16
C ARG A 142 15.48 2.14 -11.19
N ARG A 143 15.77 3.06 -12.11
CA ARG A 143 15.03 4.32 -12.26
C ARG A 143 13.57 4.08 -12.65
N SER A 144 13.29 3.07 -13.49
CA SER A 144 11.93 2.64 -13.79
C SER A 144 11.18 2.21 -12.52
N ALA A 145 11.78 1.36 -11.69
CA ALA A 145 11.22 0.96 -10.41
C ALA A 145 10.98 2.17 -9.49
N GLN A 146 11.97 3.04 -9.33
CA GLN A 146 11.86 4.23 -8.48
C GLN A 146 10.78 5.20 -8.97
N THR A 147 10.59 5.34 -10.28
CA THR A 147 9.48 6.11 -10.86
C THR A 147 8.14 5.54 -10.41
N ALA A 148 7.95 4.23 -10.50
CA ALA A 148 6.73 3.59 -10.01
C ALA A 148 6.56 3.77 -8.51
N LEU A 149 7.61 3.56 -7.70
CA LEU A 149 7.57 3.76 -6.24
C LEU A 149 7.20 5.19 -5.87
N TRP A 150 7.69 6.19 -6.62
CA TRP A 150 7.35 7.60 -6.41
C TRP A 150 5.86 7.85 -6.67
N HIS A 151 5.32 7.38 -7.80
CA HIS A 151 3.89 7.51 -8.09
C HIS A 151 3.02 6.80 -7.04
N LEU A 152 3.41 5.59 -6.61
CA LEU A 152 2.73 4.84 -5.56
C LEU A 152 2.72 5.61 -4.23
N THR A 153 3.87 6.19 -3.83
CA THR A 153 3.98 6.99 -2.60
C THR A 153 3.07 8.20 -2.66
N GLN A 154 3.09 8.93 -3.78
CA GLN A 154 2.23 10.10 -4.02
C GLN A 154 0.75 9.76 -3.90
N ALA A 155 0.34 8.64 -4.49
CA ALA A 155 -1.05 8.18 -4.46
C ALA A 155 -1.46 7.70 -3.05
N MET A 156 -0.66 6.82 -2.43
CA MET A 156 -0.97 6.23 -1.13
C MET A 156 -1.12 7.28 -0.02
N LEU A 157 -0.23 8.27 0.04
CA LEU A 157 -0.33 9.33 1.04
C LEU A 157 -1.66 10.09 0.93
N ARG A 158 -2.10 10.38 -0.29
CA ARG A 158 -3.37 11.07 -0.53
C ARG A 158 -4.59 10.19 -0.22
N TRP A 159 -4.51 8.88 -0.55
CA TRP A 159 -5.60 7.96 -0.24
C TRP A 159 -5.86 7.85 1.25
N MET A 160 -4.80 7.80 2.05
CA MET A 160 -4.94 7.59 3.49
C MET A 160 -5.11 8.88 4.30
N ALA A 161 -4.85 10.05 3.73
CA ALA A 161 -4.94 11.33 4.44
C ALA A 161 -6.28 11.56 5.17
N PRO A 162 -7.45 11.15 4.63
CA PRO A 162 -8.73 11.34 5.31
C PRO A 162 -8.85 10.61 6.66
N PHE A 163 -8.16 9.49 6.85
CA PHE A 163 -8.28 8.67 8.06
C PHE A 163 -6.96 8.44 8.82
N LEU A 164 -5.80 8.46 8.16
CA LEU A 164 -4.47 8.48 8.78
C LEU A 164 -3.83 9.86 8.65
N SER A 165 -4.55 10.86 9.13
CA SER A 165 -4.25 12.27 8.88
C SER A 165 -2.88 12.70 9.41
N PHE A 166 -2.52 12.26 10.62
CA PHE A 166 -1.23 12.61 11.23
C PHE A 166 -0.07 11.90 10.53
N THR A 167 -0.23 10.62 10.23
CA THR A 167 0.79 9.83 9.50
C THR A 167 1.01 10.39 8.09
N ALA A 168 -0.06 10.75 7.38
CA ALA A 168 0.05 11.30 6.03
C ALA A 168 0.75 12.67 6.03
N GLU A 169 0.41 13.55 6.97
CA GLU A 169 1.03 14.86 7.11
C GLU A 169 2.49 14.76 7.53
N GLU A 170 2.83 13.88 8.49
CA GLU A 170 4.22 13.62 8.91
C GLU A 170 5.08 13.08 7.76
N ALA A 171 4.50 12.21 6.94
CA ALA A 171 5.21 11.58 5.84
C ALA A 171 5.36 12.47 4.59
N TRP A 172 4.49 13.46 4.42
CA TRP A 172 4.42 14.30 3.23
C TRP A 172 5.71 15.03 2.86
N PRO A 173 6.48 15.63 3.81
CA PRO A 173 7.75 16.31 3.50
C PRO A 173 8.84 15.39 2.91
N PHE A 174 8.79 14.08 3.15
CA PHE A 174 9.81 13.12 2.67
C PHE A 174 9.82 12.94 1.14
N ILE A 175 8.79 13.38 0.44
CA ILE A 175 8.72 13.34 -1.03
C ILE A 175 8.98 14.69 -1.69
N GLY A 176 9.65 15.60 -1.00
CA GLY A 176 10.05 16.91 -1.50
C GLY A 176 8.99 18.01 -1.47
N LYS A 177 7.82 17.76 -0.88
CA LYS A 177 6.73 18.74 -0.72
C LYS A 177 6.84 19.45 0.62
N THR A 178 7.85 20.28 0.80
CA THR A 178 8.03 21.07 2.00
C THR A 178 7.18 22.35 1.98
N GLY A 179 6.64 22.74 3.14
CA GLY A 179 5.93 24.00 3.32
C GLY A 179 4.46 24.02 2.93
N GLN A 180 3.91 22.92 2.43
CA GLN A 180 2.48 22.76 2.16
C GLN A 180 1.95 21.50 2.83
N SER A 181 0.74 21.58 3.40
CA SER A 181 0.06 20.42 3.96
C SER A 181 -0.50 19.53 2.86
N ILE A 182 -0.48 18.19 3.10
CA ILE A 182 -1.11 17.21 2.22
C ILE A 182 -2.61 17.46 2.05
N PHE A 183 -3.25 18.13 3.00
CA PHE A 183 -4.69 18.40 2.97
C PHE A 183 -5.10 19.44 1.91
N PHE A 184 -4.16 20.12 1.28
CA PHE A 184 -4.40 20.97 0.12
C PHE A 184 -4.23 20.23 -1.21
N GLU A 185 -3.83 18.95 -1.18
CA GLU A 185 -3.59 18.16 -2.38
C GLU A 185 -4.88 17.42 -2.81
N THR A 186 -5.01 17.21 -4.11
CA THR A 186 -6.03 16.35 -4.70
C THR A 186 -5.45 14.97 -4.99
N PHE A 187 -6.26 14.04 -5.51
CA PHE A 187 -5.76 12.74 -5.96
C PHE A 187 -4.58 12.87 -6.92
N HIS A 188 -3.59 11.97 -6.77
CA HIS A 188 -2.43 11.96 -7.64
C HIS A 188 -2.82 11.56 -9.05
N ASN A 189 -2.26 12.24 -10.06
CA ASN A 189 -2.47 11.87 -11.45
C ASN A 189 -1.61 10.63 -11.77
N LEU A 190 -2.22 9.45 -11.67
CA LEU A 190 -1.61 8.19 -12.06
C LEU A 190 -1.65 8.03 -13.59
N PRO A 191 -0.64 7.36 -14.19
CA PRO A 191 -0.61 7.07 -15.61
C PRO A 191 -1.88 6.38 -16.12
N ALA A 192 -2.15 6.47 -17.41
CA ALA A 192 -3.32 5.86 -18.02
C ALA A 192 -3.38 4.35 -17.78
N GLY A 193 -4.59 3.81 -17.63
CA GLY A 193 -4.81 2.38 -17.49
C GLY A 193 -4.43 1.61 -18.76
N ASP A 194 -4.16 0.30 -18.59
CA ASP A 194 -3.88 -0.65 -19.64
C ASP A 194 -4.54 -1.98 -19.29
N ASP A 195 -5.74 -2.20 -19.81
CA ASP A 195 -6.54 -3.40 -19.49
C ASP A 195 -5.90 -4.68 -20.02
N ALA A 196 -5.19 -4.61 -21.15
CA ALA A 196 -4.47 -5.76 -21.70
C ALA A 196 -3.31 -6.15 -20.80
N LEU A 197 -2.54 -5.17 -20.33
CA LEU A 197 -1.46 -5.37 -19.37
C LEU A 197 -1.99 -5.95 -18.06
N LEU A 198 -3.10 -5.42 -17.58
CA LEU A 198 -3.76 -5.92 -16.37
C LEU A 198 -4.13 -7.39 -16.50
N ALA A 199 -4.87 -7.75 -17.56
CA ALA A 199 -5.31 -9.13 -17.80
C ALA A 199 -4.11 -10.10 -17.93
N LYS A 200 -3.05 -9.68 -18.63
CA LYS A 200 -1.81 -10.45 -18.76
C LYS A 200 -1.21 -10.77 -17.39
N TRP A 201 -1.02 -9.76 -16.54
CA TRP A 201 -0.37 -9.94 -15.24
C TRP A 201 -1.27 -10.63 -14.22
N GLN A 202 -2.58 -10.49 -14.31
CA GLN A 202 -3.52 -11.29 -13.51
C GLN A 202 -3.33 -12.78 -13.82
N ARG A 203 -3.24 -13.15 -15.10
CA ARG A 203 -2.97 -14.53 -15.50
C ARG A 203 -1.62 -15.03 -15.01
N LEU A 204 -0.57 -14.22 -15.08
CA LEU A 204 0.76 -14.58 -14.56
C LEU A 204 0.73 -14.78 -13.03
N ARG A 205 -0.02 -13.96 -12.29
CA ARG A 205 -0.19 -14.13 -10.84
C ARG A 205 -0.94 -15.42 -10.51
N GLU A 206 -1.99 -15.76 -11.23
CA GLU A 206 -2.70 -17.05 -11.07
C GLU A 206 -1.75 -18.25 -11.24
N ILE A 207 -0.91 -18.23 -12.28
CA ILE A 207 0.08 -19.29 -12.52
C ILE A 207 1.09 -19.35 -11.37
N ARG A 208 1.60 -18.19 -10.92
CA ARG A 208 2.52 -18.12 -9.78
C ARG A 208 1.89 -18.68 -8.50
N ASP A 209 0.62 -18.38 -8.25
CA ASP A 209 -0.08 -18.84 -7.05
C ASP A 209 -0.25 -20.38 -7.05
N VAL A 210 -0.54 -20.97 -8.21
CA VAL A 210 -0.57 -22.43 -8.37
C VAL A 210 0.81 -23.03 -8.11
N ALA A 211 1.87 -22.48 -8.71
CA ALA A 211 3.23 -22.95 -8.51
C ALA A 211 3.67 -22.83 -7.03
N ASN A 212 3.39 -21.70 -6.39
CA ASN A 212 3.72 -21.49 -4.97
C ASN A 212 2.99 -22.50 -4.06
N LYS A 213 1.73 -22.84 -4.37
CA LYS A 213 0.97 -23.84 -3.63
C LYS A 213 1.60 -25.23 -3.71
N GLU A 214 2.03 -25.64 -4.90
CA GLU A 214 2.75 -26.91 -5.09
C GLU A 214 4.10 -26.92 -4.36
N ILE A 215 4.87 -25.84 -4.46
CA ILE A 215 6.14 -25.67 -3.73
C ILE A 215 5.92 -25.78 -2.22
N GLU A 216 4.87 -25.18 -1.67
CA GLU A 216 4.58 -25.25 -0.24
C GLU A 216 4.17 -26.68 0.19
N SER A 217 3.39 -27.37 -0.64
CA SER A 217 3.06 -28.79 -0.41
C SER A 217 4.31 -29.68 -0.35
N LEU A 218 5.29 -29.43 -1.24
CA LEU A 218 6.58 -30.17 -1.23
C LEU A 218 7.42 -29.84 0.01
N ARG A 219 7.37 -28.60 0.49
CA ARG A 219 8.03 -28.20 1.75
C ARG A 219 7.41 -28.85 2.97
N GLU A 220 6.08 -28.86 3.06
CA GLU A 220 5.34 -29.51 4.15
C GLU A 220 5.63 -31.03 4.17
N ALA A 221 5.77 -31.64 3.01
CA ALA A 221 6.16 -33.04 2.87
C ALA A 221 7.66 -33.32 3.13
N GLY A 222 8.46 -32.28 3.41
CA GLY A 222 9.91 -32.38 3.66
C GLY A 222 10.74 -32.79 2.43
N GLN A 223 10.18 -32.68 1.23
CA GLN A 223 10.87 -33.05 -0.02
C GLN A 223 11.84 -31.96 -0.49
N ILE A 224 11.57 -30.72 -0.16
CA ILE A 224 12.43 -29.57 -0.44
C ILE A 224 12.57 -28.67 0.80
N GLY A 225 13.72 -28.03 0.97
CA GLY A 225 13.95 -27.02 2.02
C GLY A 225 13.75 -25.59 1.54
N ALA A 226 14.10 -25.31 0.29
CA ALA A 226 13.97 -23.99 -0.32
C ALA A 226 13.28 -24.08 -1.69
N SER A 227 12.62 -22.99 -2.11
CA SER A 227 11.87 -22.94 -3.38
C SER A 227 12.76 -23.23 -4.60
N LEU A 228 14.05 -22.89 -4.54
CA LEU A 228 15.02 -23.15 -5.62
C LEU A 228 15.41 -24.63 -5.76
N GLN A 229 14.94 -25.49 -4.88
CA GLN A 229 15.15 -26.94 -4.96
C GLN A 229 13.98 -27.68 -5.63
N ALA A 230 12.93 -26.95 -6.01
CA ALA A 230 11.82 -27.50 -6.78
C ALA A 230 12.20 -27.51 -8.27
N GLU A 231 12.17 -28.71 -8.88
CA GLU A 231 12.33 -28.94 -10.31
C GLU A 231 10.95 -29.14 -10.98
#